data_e89f743e1ee9164bb96dba85a8c6fe78
#
_entry.id   e89f743e1ee9164bb96dba85a8c6fe78
#
_cell.length_a   1.000
_cell.length_b   1.000
_cell.length_c   1.000
_cell.angle_alpha   90.00
_cell.angle_beta   90.00
_cell.angle_gamma   90.00
#
_symmetry.space_group_name_H-M   'P 1'
#
loop_
_entity.id
_entity.type
_entity.pdbx_description
1 polymer ?
#
loop_
_entity_poly.entity_id
_entity_poly.type
_entity_poly.pdbx_seq_one_letter_code
_entity_poly.pdbx_strand_id
1 'polypeptide(L)'
;TGPIKPVYFCQIFKIILLYGVVFHVKLCYNGDMKLWYDRKSKNPTYFVQLGIRNGKKTTTKNIARIGRHSDLLKITDDPLSYAKGQVAKYNEEAKLNNQVSLELKINFAEKLKASDSTASSSKQLNIGYFFLQQLYHDLEIGSFFDSITAGSKITFDPNLVNRFLTCDRILAPDSKLGSLQHMANYYEQPQFDYMHIMRTMDLMADHYDEYISHLFEKSNNIIKRDISVCFYDCTNYYFEIETEDDDYVDEVTGETIKGMRKFGHSKEHRPNPIVEMGLFMDTDGIPLSMCITSGSDNEQTTVIPLEKKLSQMFQKKKFI
;
A
#
# COMPACT_ATOMS: atom_id res chain seq x y z
N THR A 1 -2.71 -30.71 18.60
CA THR A 1 -3.27 -29.64 17.76
C THR A 1 -3.88 -28.59 18.67
N GLY A 2 -3.09 -27.68 19.17
CA GLY A 2 -3.55 -26.55 19.98
C GLY A 2 -3.49 -25.26 19.15
N PRO A 3 -4.34 -24.27 19.44
CA PRO A 3 -4.36 -23.03 18.68
C PRO A 3 -3.03 -22.28 18.86
N ILE A 4 -2.48 -21.82 17.75
CA ILE A 4 -1.32 -20.93 17.71
C ILE A 4 -1.69 -19.66 18.48
N LYS A 5 -1.04 -19.45 19.62
CA LYS A 5 -1.30 -18.28 20.46
C LYS A 5 -0.80 -17.02 19.76
N PRO A 6 -1.58 -15.94 19.72
CA PRO A 6 -1.14 -14.65 19.21
C PRO A 6 -0.25 -13.94 20.23
N VAL A 7 0.95 -14.49 20.50
CA VAL A 7 1.82 -13.98 21.56
C VAL A 7 2.60 -12.75 21.13
N TYR A 8 2.87 -12.60 19.84
CA TYR A 8 3.67 -11.48 19.33
C TYR A 8 2.92 -10.16 19.21
N PHE A 9 1.63 -10.19 18.90
CA PHE A 9 0.82 -8.98 18.82
C PHE A 9 0.64 -8.30 20.18
N CYS A 10 0.61 -9.07 21.26
CA CYS A 10 0.42 -8.58 22.62
C CYS A 10 1.68 -7.93 23.23
N GLN A 11 2.89 -8.33 22.80
CA GLN A 11 4.14 -7.74 23.29
C GLN A 11 4.42 -6.37 22.66
N ILE A 12 4.16 -6.21 21.38
CA ILE A 12 4.27 -4.89 20.71
C ILE A 12 3.26 -3.93 21.32
N PHE A 13 2.04 -4.36 21.58
CA PHE A 13 1.00 -3.53 22.21
C PHE A 13 1.34 -3.13 23.67
N LYS A 14 2.04 -3.99 24.44
CA LYS A 14 2.48 -3.67 25.81
C LYS A 14 3.62 -2.67 25.83
N ILE A 15 4.52 -2.70 24.86
CA ILE A 15 5.62 -1.73 24.75
C ILE A 15 5.07 -0.34 24.34
N ILE A 16 4.03 -0.30 23.51
CA ILE A 16 3.35 0.92 23.09
C ILE A 16 2.61 1.61 24.25
N LEU A 17 2.09 0.84 25.22
CA LEU A 17 1.33 1.38 26.35
C LEU A 17 2.20 1.92 27.49
N LEU A 18 3.48 1.53 27.58
CA LEU A 18 4.37 1.87 28.72
C LEU A 18 5.34 3.03 28.45
N TYR A 19 5.57 3.37 27.20
CA TYR A 19 6.45 4.48 26.83
C TYR A 19 5.69 5.38 25.87
N GLY A 20 5.47 6.64 26.22
CA GLY A 20 4.88 7.63 25.33
C GLY A 20 5.65 7.65 24.01
N VAL A 21 5.12 6.94 22.99
CA VAL A 21 5.82 6.73 21.74
C VAL A 21 5.60 7.94 20.85
N VAL A 22 6.67 8.61 20.51
CA VAL A 22 6.69 9.66 19.49
C VAL A 22 6.73 8.99 18.14
N PHE A 23 5.64 9.10 17.39
CA PHE A 23 5.57 8.54 16.03
C PHE A 23 5.99 9.58 15.00
N HIS A 24 6.92 9.20 14.16
CA HIS A 24 7.21 9.93 12.93
C HIS A 24 6.37 9.34 11.82
N VAL A 25 5.23 9.95 11.53
CA VAL A 25 4.39 9.52 10.39
C VAL A 25 4.88 10.26 9.15
N LYS A 26 5.40 9.51 8.18
CA LYS A 26 5.70 10.04 6.85
C LYS A 26 4.38 10.25 6.10
N LEU A 27 3.95 11.49 5.97
CA LEU A 27 2.89 11.84 5.04
C LEU A 27 3.55 12.09 3.68
N CYS A 28 3.31 11.17 2.72
CA CYS A 28 3.70 11.40 1.34
C CYS A 28 2.85 12.53 0.76
N TYR A 29 3.42 13.69 0.64
CA TYR A 29 2.82 14.80 -0.09
C TYR A 29 3.25 14.75 -1.54
N ASN A 30 2.34 14.37 -2.44
CA ASN A 30 2.53 14.43 -3.89
C ASN A 30 2.32 15.85 -4.40
N GLY A 31 3.18 16.78 -4.03
CA GLY A 31 3.15 18.13 -4.53
C GLY A 31 4.56 18.64 -4.84
N ASP A 32 4.84 18.94 -6.11
CA ASP A 32 6.11 19.58 -6.47
C ASP A 32 6.23 20.93 -5.76
N MET A 33 7.36 21.14 -5.12
CA MET A 33 7.71 22.44 -4.56
C MET A 33 7.92 23.44 -5.69
N LYS A 34 7.50 24.67 -5.48
CA LYS A 34 7.55 25.74 -6.50
C LYS A 34 8.37 26.91 -6.01
N LEU A 35 8.99 27.61 -6.96
CA LEU A 35 9.64 28.88 -6.67
C LEU A 35 8.58 29.95 -6.48
N TRP A 36 8.66 30.65 -5.32
CA TRP A 36 7.85 31.83 -5.06
C TRP A 36 8.72 33.04 -4.77
N TYR A 37 8.36 34.17 -5.34
CA TYR A 37 8.94 35.48 -5.08
C TYR A 37 7.98 36.59 -5.49
N ASP A 38 8.08 37.75 -4.87
CA ASP A 38 7.29 38.94 -5.26
C ASP A 38 7.85 39.53 -6.55
N ARG A 39 7.12 39.36 -7.64
CA ARG A 39 7.49 39.87 -8.99
C ARG A 39 7.49 41.39 -9.10
N LYS A 40 6.84 42.13 -8.16
CA LYS A 40 6.78 43.60 -8.16
C LYS A 40 7.94 44.20 -7.40
N SER A 41 8.64 43.46 -6.58
CA SER A 41 9.77 43.92 -5.81
C SER A 41 11.02 44.10 -6.69
N LYS A 42 11.71 45.22 -6.55
CA LYS A 42 13.01 45.47 -7.21
C LYS A 42 14.14 44.58 -6.65
N ASN A 43 13.97 44.09 -5.42
CA ASN A 43 14.92 43.19 -4.75
C ASN A 43 14.15 42.03 -4.07
N PRO A 44 13.59 41.09 -4.85
CA PRO A 44 12.75 40.01 -4.30
C PRO A 44 13.56 39.05 -3.46
N THR A 45 12.90 38.46 -2.48
CA THR A 45 13.41 37.29 -1.76
C THR A 45 12.79 36.03 -2.38
N TYR A 46 13.62 35.05 -2.68
CA TYR A 46 13.23 33.79 -3.26
C TYR A 46 12.95 32.77 -2.18
N PHE A 47 11.86 32.02 -2.32
CA PHE A 47 11.44 30.97 -1.40
C PHE A 47 11.09 29.70 -2.15
N VAL A 48 11.40 28.55 -1.54
CA VAL A 48 10.83 27.25 -1.90
C VAL A 48 9.49 27.14 -1.21
N GLN A 49 8.43 26.96 -1.99
CA GLN A 49 7.06 26.93 -1.50
C GLN A 49 6.39 25.61 -1.84
N LEU A 50 5.74 25.00 -0.85
CA LEU A 50 4.92 23.79 -1.01
C LEU A 50 3.44 24.16 -1.02
N GLY A 51 2.72 23.66 -2.01
CA GLY A 51 1.27 23.74 -2.07
C GLY A 51 0.63 22.66 -1.22
N ILE A 52 -0.20 23.05 -0.26
CA ILE A 52 -0.93 22.13 0.62
C ILE A 52 -2.40 22.19 0.23
N ARG A 53 -2.94 21.08 -0.24
CA ARG A 53 -4.37 20.98 -0.57
C ARG A 53 -5.12 20.41 0.64
N ASN A 54 -6.07 21.18 1.15
CA ASN A 54 -6.95 20.74 2.24
C ASN A 54 -8.41 20.79 1.74
N GLY A 55 -8.89 19.68 1.26
CA GLY A 55 -10.19 19.57 0.58
C GLY A 55 -10.27 20.45 -0.66
N LYS A 56 -11.22 21.40 -0.69
CA LYS A 56 -11.40 22.36 -1.81
C LYS A 56 -10.48 23.59 -1.70
N LYS A 57 -9.76 23.78 -0.58
CA LYS A 57 -8.87 24.93 -0.37
C LYS A 57 -7.43 24.52 -0.58
N THR A 58 -6.69 25.33 -1.32
CA THR A 58 -5.23 25.19 -1.47
C THR A 58 -4.57 26.31 -0.67
N THR A 59 -3.69 25.92 0.25
CA THR A 59 -2.81 26.83 1.00
C THR A 59 -1.37 26.59 0.59
N THR A 60 -0.49 27.54 0.88
CA THR A 60 0.92 27.40 0.54
C THR A 60 1.76 27.64 1.79
N LYS A 61 2.85 26.90 1.93
CA LYS A 61 3.81 27.03 3.02
C LYS A 61 5.20 27.24 2.46
N ASN A 62 5.91 28.25 2.98
CA ASN A 62 7.33 28.42 2.66
C ASN A 62 8.15 27.38 3.41
N ILE A 63 8.86 26.55 2.66
CA ILE A 63 9.70 25.46 3.19
C ILE A 63 11.11 25.99 3.48
N ALA A 64 11.68 26.75 2.54
CA ALA A 64 13.00 27.32 2.69
C ALA A 64 13.09 28.72 2.06
N ARG A 65 13.97 29.53 2.62
CA ARG A 65 14.38 30.80 2.05
C ARG A 65 15.69 30.62 1.30
N ILE A 66 15.71 30.90 -0.01
CA ILE A 66 16.92 30.76 -0.84
C ILE A 66 17.82 31.98 -0.66
N GLY A 67 17.26 33.18 -0.71
CA GLY A 67 18.02 34.41 -0.54
C GLY A 67 17.34 35.63 -1.17
N ARG A 68 17.90 36.83 -0.91
CA ARG A 68 17.50 38.04 -1.64
C ARG A 68 18.21 38.13 -2.99
N HIS A 69 17.58 38.76 -3.95
CA HIS A 69 18.15 38.92 -5.31
C HIS A 69 19.55 39.58 -5.25
N SER A 70 19.72 40.64 -4.48
CA SER A 70 21.00 41.35 -4.28
C SER A 70 22.09 40.48 -3.64
N ASP A 71 21.71 39.54 -2.79
CA ASP A 71 22.66 38.64 -2.12
C ASP A 71 23.09 37.52 -3.07
N LEU A 72 22.15 37.06 -3.91
CA LEU A 72 22.40 36.02 -4.91
C LEU A 72 23.24 36.53 -6.08
N LEU A 73 23.15 37.81 -6.44
CA LEU A 73 24.03 38.44 -7.44
C LEU A 73 25.51 38.41 -7.04
N LYS A 74 25.84 38.21 -5.76
CA LYS A 74 27.22 38.00 -5.31
C LYS A 74 27.73 36.58 -5.57
N ILE A 75 26.83 35.66 -5.88
CA ILE A 75 27.12 34.23 -6.04
C ILE A 75 26.94 33.78 -7.50
N THR A 76 26.03 34.41 -8.23
CA THR A 76 25.66 34.02 -9.61
C THR A 76 25.20 35.24 -10.40
N ASP A 77 25.48 35.21 -11.72
CA ASP A 77 25.03 36.25 -12.66
C ASP A 77 23.50 36.17 -12.94
N ASP A 78 22.89 35.00 -12.74
CA ASP A 78 21.43 34.79 -12.88
C ASP A 78 20.81 34.19 -11.61
N PRO A 79 20.41 35.06 -10.65
CA PRO A 79 19.75 34.65 -9.41
C PRO A 79 18.44 33.87 -9.61
N LEU A 80 17.71 34.15 -10.72
CA LEU A 80 16.45 33.46 -10.99
C LEU A 80 16.67 32.01 -11.41
N SER A 81 17.63 31.78 -12.30
CA SER A 81 17.98 30.43 -12.73
C SER A 81 18.60 29.63 -11.59
N TYR A 82 19.45 30.26 -10.78
CA TYR A 82 19.99 29.64 -9.56
C TYR A 82 18.87 29.22 -8.60
N ALA A 83 17.90 30.10 -8.33
CA ALA A 83 16.78 29.81 -7.45
C ALA A 83 15.91 28.65 -7.98
N LYS A 84 15.66 28.59 -9.30
CA LYS A 84 14.99 27.44 -9.93
C LYS A 84 15.77 26.14 -9.76
N GLY A 85 17.08 26.17 -9.91
CA GLY A 85 17.96 25.03 -9.68
C GLY A 85 17.91 24.53 -8.23
N GLN A 86 17.83 25.44 -7.24
CA GLN A 86 17.65 25.06 -5.85
C GLN A 86 16.29 24.37 -5.62
N VAL A 87 15.21 24.90 -6.19
CA VAL A 87 13.89 24.24 -6.09
C VAL A 87 13.90 22.84 -6.71
N ALA A 88 14.60 22.65 -7.84
CA ALA A 88 14.75 21.34 -8.45
C ALA A 88 15.49 20.35 -7.52
N LYS A 89 16.58 20.80 -6.86
CA LYS A 89 17.27 20.00 -5.84
C LYS A 89 16.36 19.61 -4.67
N TYR A 90 15.59 20.55 -4.15
CA TYR A 90 14.62 20.26 -3.09
C TYR A 90 13.58 19.24 -3.52
N ASN A 91 13.13 19.27 -4.79
CA ASN A 91 12.21 18.28 -5.32
C ASN A 91 12.87 16.91 -5.50
N GLU A 92 14.13 16.86 -5.94
CA GLU A 92 14.90 15.61 -6.02
C GLU A 92 15.16 15.01 -4.65
N GLU A 93 15.60 15.84 -3.68
CA GLU A 93 15.79 15.40 -2.30
C GLU A 93 14.47 14.94 -1.65
N ALA A 94 13.35 15.59 -1.95
CA ALA A 94 12.04 15.19 -1.47
C ALA A 94 11.59 13.87 -2.11
N LYS A 95 11.92 13.62 -3.39
CA LYS A 95 11.68 12.33 -4.05
C LYS A 95 12.55 11.22 -3.47
N LEU A 96 13.82 11.50 -3.20
CA LEU A 96 14.76 10.55 -2.60
C LEU A 96 14.42 10.24 -1.14
N ASN A 97 14.04 11.26 -0.37
CA ASN A 97 13.80 11.10 1.07
C ASN A 97 12.35 10.80 1.42
N ASN A 98 11.40 11.04 0.51
CA ASN A 98 9.94 10.87 0.69
C ASN A 98 9.44 11.32 2.08
N GLN A 99 10.09 12.37 2.65
CA GLN A 99 9.98 12.73 4.05
C GLN A 99 9.38 14.12 4.24
N VAL A 100 8.05 14.18 4.27
CA VAL A 100 7.42 15.16 5.16
C VAL A 100 6.96 14.36 6.38
N SER A 101 7.71 14.42 7.48
CA SER A 101 7.32 13.77 8.71
C SER A 101 6.34 14.66 9.49
N LEU A 102 5.17 14.14 9.82
CA LEU A 102 4.27 14.71 10.81
C LEU A 102 4.59 14.05 12.15
N GLU A 103 5.04 14.83 13.13
CA GLU A 103 5.21 14.37 14.49
C GLU A 103 3.85 14.39 15.20
N LEU A 104 3.25 13.24 15.41
CA LEU A 104 2.02 13.07 16.17
C LEU A 104 2.40 12.64 17.60
N LYS A 105 2.18 13.52 18.59
CA LYS A 105 2.27 13.17 20.01
C LYS A 105 0.89 12.71 20.48
N ILE A 106 0.72 11.41 20.63
CA ILE A 106 -0.53 10.82 21.14
C ILE A 106 -0.30 10.46 22.61
N ASN A 107 -1.09 11.08 23.50
CA ASN A 107 -1.08 10.73 24.92
C ASN A 107 -2.21 9.74 25.20
N PHE A 108 -1.89 8.46 25.24
CA PHE A 108 -2.87 7.39 25.51
C PHE A 108 -3.39 7.38 26.98
N ALA A 109 -2.76 8.14 27.89
CA ALA A 109 -3.24 8.28 29.26
C ALA A 109 -4.35 9.33 29.39
N GLU A 110 -4.55 10.17 28.39
CA GLU A 110 -5.58 11.19 28.37
C GLU A 110 -6.92 10.58 27.99
N LYS A 111 -7.86 10.54 28.93
CA LYS A 111 -9.21 10.07 28.63
C LYS A 111 -9.90 11.09 27.73
N LEU A 112 -10.50 10.62 26.66
CA LEU A 112 -11.41 11.41 25.83
C LEU A 112 -12.54 11.93 26.74
N LYS A 113 -12.62 13.25 26.92
CA LYS A 113 -13.78 13.86 27.59
C LYS A 113 -14.94 13.75 26.62
N ALA A 114 -16.06 13.18 27.07
CA ALA A 114 -17.30 13.30 26.35
C ALA A 114 -17.61 14.79 26.22
N SER A 115 -17.63 15.31 25.00
CA SER A 115 -18.04 16.69 24.77
C SER A 115 -19.50 16.84 25.12
N ASP A 116 -19.85 17.89 25.85
CA ASP A 116 -21.24 18.23 26.12
C ASP A 116 -22.05 18.24 24.83
N SER A 117 -23.23 17.70 24.89
CA SER A 117 -24.15 17.33 23.82
C SER A 117 -24.66 18.45 22.90
N THR A 118 -24.02 19.60 22.90
CA THR A 118 -24.37 20.77 22.07
C THR A 118 -23.36 21.15 21.00
N ALA A 119 -22.22 20.46 20.95
CA ALA A 119 -21.23 20.69 19.89
C ALA A 119 -21.46 19.72 18.73
N SER A 120 -21.48 20.25 17.51
CA SER A 120 -21.49 19.56 16.23
C SER A 120 -20.87 18.18 16.32
N SER A 121 -21.54 17.16 15.80
CA SER A 121 -21.05 15.77 15.73
C SER A 121 -19.59 15.74 15.32
N SER A 122 -18.69 15.62 16.28
CA SER A 122 -17.25 15.46 16.02
C SER A 122 -17.12 14.12 15.30
N LYS A 123 -16.79 14.19 14.01
CA LYS A 123 -16.58 13.01 13.18
C LYS A 123 -15.42 12.22 13.76
N GLN A 124 -15.69 11.01 14.19
CA GLN A 124 -14.63 10.10 14.63
C GLN A 124 -13.83 9.64 13.40
N LEU A 125 -12.51 9.84 13.45
CA LEU A 125 -11.61 9.40 12.40
C LEU A 125 -10.77 8.23 12.90
N ASN A 126 -10.58 7.25 12.03
CA ASN A 126 -9.67 6.15 12.27
C ASN A 126 -8.24 6.65 12.01
N ILE A 127 -7.40 6.61 13.03
CA ILE A 127 -5.97 6.95 12.93
C ILE A 127 -5.07 5.71 12.96
N GLY A 128 -5.63 4.51 13.19
CA GLY A 128 -4.88 3.26 13.25
C GLY A 128 -4.15 2.90 11.96
N TYR A 129 -4.67 3.38 10.83
CA TYR A 129 -4.05 3.14 9.53
C TYR A 129 -2.68 3.82 9.36
N PHE A 130 -2.34 4.84 10.14
CA PHE A 130 -1.02 5.48 10.05
C PHE A 130 0.13 4.51 10.31
N PHE A 131 -0.06 3.54 11.21
CA PHE A 131 0.94 2.50 11.47
C PHE A 131 1.11 1.56 10.30
N LEU A 132 0.00 1.15 9.69
CA LEU A 132 0.00 0.28 8.52
C LEU A 132 0.58 1.01 7.31
N GLN A 133 0.27 2.29 7.18
CA GLN A 133 0.78 3.15 6.12
C GLN A 133 2.30 3.31 6.18
N GLN A 134 2.89 3.36 7.38
CA GLN A 134 4.34 3.38 7.52
C GLN A 134 4.96 2.12 6.93
N LEU A 135 4.45 0.95 7.28
CA LEU A 135 4.94 -0.32 6.71
C LEU A 135 4.72 -0.40 5.19
N TYR A 136 3.58 0.11 4.70
CA TYR A 136 3.29 0.20 3.28
C TYR A 136 4.34 1.04 2.52
N HIS A 137 4.80 2.13 3.14
CA HIS A 137 5.85 2.98 2.58
C HIS A 137 7.24 2.35 2.70
N ASP A 138 7.54 1.68 3.81
CA ASP A 138 8.81 0.97 3.99
C ASP A 138 8.98 -0.18 2.98
N LEU A 139 7.87 -0.79 2.54
CA LEU A 139 7.81 -1.74 1.44
C LEU A 139 7.85 -1.08 0.05
N GLU A 140 7.95 0.23 -0.03
CA GLU A 140 8.01 1.02 -1.28
C GLU A 140 6.92 0.64 -2.30
N ILE A 141 5.73 0.24 -1.83
CA ILE A 141 4.64 -0.24 -2.72
C ILE A 141 4.21 0.85 -3.71
N GLY A 142 4.30 2.13 -3.31
CA GLY A 142 4.04 3.25 -4.21
C GLY A 142 4.94 3.26 -5.44
N SER A 143 6.24 2.99 -5.27
CA SER A 143 7.20 2.96 -6.38
C SER A 143 6.91 1.84 -7.38
N PHE A 144 6.36 0.71 -6.91
CA PHE A 144 5.88 -0.35 -7.78
C PHE A 144 4.76 0.14 -8.69
N PHE A 145 3.71 0.77 -8.11
CA PHE A 145 2.61 1.32 -8.89
C PHE A 145 3.07 2.40 -9.86
N ASP A 146 3.98 3.27 -9.44
CA ASP A 146 4.58 4.29 -10.32
C ASP A 146 5.26 3.63 -11.54
N SER A 147 5.96 2.51 -11.34
CA SER A 147 6.67 1.80 -12.40
C SER A 147 5.74 1.16 -13.43
N ILE A 148 4.68 0.46 -12.98
CA ILE A 148 3.75 -0.24 -13.88
C ILE A 148 2.74 0.70 -14.56
N THR A 149 2.56 1.91 -14.03
CA THR A 149 1.67 2.91 -14.63
C THR A 149 2.42 3.93 -15.48
N ALA A 150 3.75 3.89 -15.50
CA ALA A 150 4.57 4.81 -16.28
C ALA A 150 4.21 4.75 -17.78
N GLY A 151 3.83 5.90 -18.36
CA GLY A 151 3.42 5.98 -19.75
C GLY A 151 2.03 5.42 -20.08
N SER A 152 1.30 4.93 -19.08
CA SER A 152 -0.08 4.45 -19.26
C SER A 152 -1.07 5.62 -19.40
N LYS A 153 -2.31 5.29 -19.83
CA LYS A 153 -3.43 6.25 -19.89
C LYS A 153 -4.28 6.27 -18.61
N ILE A 154 -3.78 5.70 -17.53
CA ILE A 154 -4.47 5.65 -16.23
C ILE A 154 -4.54 7.07 -15.66
N THR A 155 -5.74 7.54 -15.32
CA THR A 155 -6.00 8.91 -14.85
C THR A 155 -6.26 8.99 -13.34
N PHE A 156 -6.41 7.87 -12.67
CA PHE A 156 -6.59 7.78 -11.22
C PHE A 156 -5.31 7.24 -10.55
N ASP A 157 -5.22 7.31 -9.24
CA ASP A 157 -4.08 6.81 -8.48
C ASP A 157 -4.36 5.38 -7.94
N PRO A 158 -3.87 4.32 -8.60
CA PRO A 158 -4.05 2.94 -8.14
C PRO A 158 -3.28 2.64 -6.85
N ASN A 159 -2.18 3.35 -6.57
CA ASN A 159 -1.47 3.24 -5.31
C ASN A 159 -2.32 3.71 -4.14
N LEU A 160 -3.03 4.85 -4.28
CA LEU A 160 -3.98 5.32 -3.27
C LEU A 160 -5.08 4.29 -2.98
N VAL A 161 -5.64 3.70 -4.05
CA VAL A 161 -6.69 2.68 -3.93
C VAL A 161 -6.16 1.44 -3.22
N ASN A 162 -5.01 0.91 -3.64
CA ASN A 162 -4.41 -0.28 -3.02
C ASN A 162 -4.04 -0.04 -1.56
N ARG A 163 -3.44 1.10 -1.24
CA ARG A 163 -3.08 1.48 0.13
C ARG A 163 -4.32 1.52 1.04
N PHE A 164 -5.38 2.16 0.57
CA PHE A 164 -6.64 2.21 1.30
C PHE A 164 -7.20 0.81 1.52
N LEU A 165 -7.33 -0.01 0.47
CA LEU A 165 -7.90 -1.36 0.58
C LEU A 165 -7.07 -2.27 1.50
N THR A 166 -5.74 -2.14 1.48
CA THR A 166 -4.85 -2.90 2.35
C THR A 166 -5.05 -2.52 3.82
N CYS A 167 -5.08 -1.22 4.11
CA CYS A 167 -5.32 -0.74 5.47
C CYS A 167 -6.73 -1.08 5.96
N ASP A 168 -7.74 -0.86 5.11
CA ASP A 168 -9.14 -1.13 5.46
C ASP A 168 -9.39 -2.62 5.70
N ARG A 169 -8.77 -3.51 4.90
CA ARG A 169 -8.87 -4.95 5.09
C ARG A 169 -8.39 -5.42 6.46
N ILE A 170 -7.41 -4.74 7.04
CA ILE A 170 -6.86 -5.07 8.35
C ILE A 170 -7.69 -4.46 9.48
N LEU A 171 -8.14 -3.22 9.30
CA LEU A 171 -8.80 -2.43 10.35
C LEU A 171 -10.31 -2.65 10.43
N ALA A 172 -10.96 -2.81 9.30
CA ALA A 172 -12.42 -2.95 9.17
C ALA A 172 -12.76 -3.84 7.96
N PRO A 173 -12.50 -5.17 8.05
CA PRO A 173 -12.74 -6.08 6.94
C PRO A 173 -14.17 -6.04 6.44
N ASP A 174 -14.35 -5.72 5.16
CA ASP A 174 -15.66 -5.65 4.50
C ASP A 174 -15.54 -6.05 3.03
N SER A 175 -16.69 -6.09 2.33
CA SER A 175 -16.75 -6.19 0.87
C SER A 175 -16.09 -4.96 0.23
N LYS A 176 -15.69 -5.07 -1.04
CA LYS A 176 -15.11 -3.93 -1.77
C LYS A 176 -16.07 -2.74 -1.86
N LEU A 177 -17.35 -3.02 -1.94
CA LEU A 177 -18.40 -1.98 -1.93
C LEU A 177 -18.58 -1.37 -0.54
N GLY A 178 -18.55 -2.19 0.52
CA GLY A 178 -18.62 -1.73 1.90
C GLY A 178 -17.41 -0.85 2.27
N SER A 179 -16.21 -1.24 1.86
CA SER A 179 -15.00 -0.46 2.09
C SER A 179 -15.11 0.99 1.59
N LEU A 180 -15.85 1.27 0.50
CA LEU A 180 -16.06 2.64 0.03
C LEU A 180 -16.73 3.54 1.09
N GLN A 181 -17.59 2.98 1.92
CA GLN A 181 -18.26 3.74 2.98
C GLN A 181 -17.28 4.14 4.10
N HIS A 182 -16.20 3.36 4.27
CA HIS A 182 -15.18 3.63 5.27
C HIS A 182 -14.27 4.80 4.92
N MET A 183 -14.16 5.21 3.64
CA MET A 183 -13.29 6.31 3.20
C MET A 183 -13.53 7.60 3.99
N ALA A 184 -14.78 7.84 4.35
CA ALA A 184 -15.15 9.01 5.15
C ALA A 184 -14.53 9.00 6.56
N ASN A 185 -14.14 7.85 7.08
CA ASN A 185 -13.58 7.68 8.42
C ASN A 185 -12.06 7.83 8.45
N TYR A 186 -11.41 7.94 7.30
CA TYR A 186 -9.97 8.16 7.20
C TYR A 186 -9.66 9.66 7.26
N TYR A 187 -8.56 10.02 7.91
CA TYR A 187 -8.14 11.41 8.02
C TYR A 187 -7.86 12.05 6.64
N GLU A 188 -7.23 11.29 5.75
CA GLU A 188 -6.91 11.74 4.38
C GLU A 188 -8.14 11.86 3.49
N GLN A 189 -9.25 11.21 3.84
CA GLN A 189 -10.50 11.15 3.06
C GLN A 189 -10.23 10.85 1.57
N PRO A 190 -9.69 9.68 1.26
CA PRO A 190 -9.35 9.33 -0.12
C PRO A 190 -10.58 9.43 -1.02
N GLN A 191 -10.38 9.83 -2.27
CA GLN A 191 -11.47 10.05 -3.22
C GLN A 191 -11.26 9.16 -4.45
N PHE A 192 -12.03 8.10 -4.55
CA PHE A 192 -12.11 7.22 -5.71
C PHE A 192 -13.46 6.50 -5.69
N ASP A 193 -13.82 5.84 -6.78
CA ASP A 193 -15.06 5.09 -6.91
C ASP A 193 -14.82 3.58 -7.00
N TYR A 194 -15.91 2.83 -7.10
CA TYR A 194 -15.88 1.37 -7.21
C TYR A 194 -15.14 0.87 -8.45
N MET A 195 -15.27 1.59 -9.58
CA MET A 195 -14.57 1.20 -10.81
C MET A 195 -13.05 1.37 -10.69
N HIS A 196 -12.58 2.36 -9.93
CA HIS A 196 -11.15 2.49 -9.64
C HIS A 196 -10.64 1.30 -8.81
N ILE A 197 -11.44 0.78 -7.88
CA ILE A 197 -11.12 -0.45 -7.13
C ILE A 197 -10.94 -1.62 -8.10
N MET A 198 -11.94 -1.86 -8.96
CA MET A 198 -11.92 -2.99 -9.89
C MET A 198 -10.71 -2.91 -10.83
N ARG A 199 -10.47 -1.75 -11.44
CA ARG A 199 -9.30 -1.54 -12.32
C ARG A 199 -7.96 -1.69 -11.61
N THR A 200 -7.88 -1.30 -10.33
CA THR A 200 -6.67 -1.52 -9.53
C THR A 200 -6.44 -3.01 -9.28
N MET A 201 -7.51 -3.76 -9.01
CA MET A 201 -7.41 -5.22 -8.83
C MET A 201 -7.00 -5.92 -10.13
N ASP A 202 -7.54 -5.52 -11.27
CA ASP A 202 -7.13 -6.04 -12.59
C ASP A 202 -5.63 -5.75 -12.82
N LEU A 203 -5.21 -4.50 -12.60
CA LEU A 203 -3.80 -4.10 -12.73
C LEU A 203 -2.87 -4.92 -11.82
N MET A 204 -3.29 -5.21 -10.60
CA MET A 204 -2.51 -6.05 -9.68
C MET A 204 -2.48 -7.51 -10.14
N ALA A 205 -3.56 -8.03 -10.72
CA ALA A 205 -3.61 -9.38 -11.27
C ALA A 205 -2.67 -9.52 -12.46
N ASP A 206 -2.68 -8.54 -13.38
CA ASP A 206 -1.82 -8.52 -14.56
C ASP A 206 -0.32 -8.46 -14.20
N HIS A 207 0.02 -7.79 -13.09
CA HIS A 207 1.40 -7.62 -12.60
C HIS A 207 1.68 -8.38 -11.30
N TYR A 208 0.97 -9.50 -11.09
CA TYR A 208 1.05 -10.23 -9.83
C TYR A 208 2.48 -10.68 -9.48
N ASP A 209 3.21 -11.23 -10.45
CA ASP A 209 4.54 -11.78 -10.24
C ASP A 209 5.59 -10.70 -9.92
N GLU A 210 5.51 -9.59 -10.64
CA GLU A 210 6.35 -8.42 -10.37
C GLU A 210 6.05 -7.84 -8.98
N TYR A 211 4.76 -7.80 -8.61
CA TYR A 211 4.35 -7.29 -7.29
C TYR A 211 4.89 -8.17 -6.15
N ILE A 212 4.78 -9.49 -6.27
CA ILE A 212 5.32 -10.43 -5.27
C ILE A 212 6.84 -10.34 -5.19
N SER A 213 7.53 -10.23 -6.32
CA SER A 213 8.99 -10.07 -6.36
C SER A 213 9.42 -8.78 -5.68
N HIS A 214 8.72 -7.68 -5.96
CA HIS A 214 8.94 -6.39 -5.31
C HIS A 214 8.76 -6.47 -3.79
N LEU A 215 7.64 -7.07 -3.33
CA LEU A 215 7.37 -7.23 -1.90
C LEU A 215 8.43 -8.06 -1.19
N PHE A 216 8.89 -9.15 -1.82
CA PHE A 216 9.98 -9.96 -1.27
C PHE A 216 11.27 -9.17 -1.16
N GLU A 217 11.68 -8.48 -2.23
CA GLU A 217 12.89 -7.65 -2.24
C GLU A 217 12.84 -6.58 -1.15
N LYS A 218 11.76 -5.80 -1.10
CA LYS A 218 11.64 -4.69 -0.15
C LYS A 218 11.48 -5.17 1.29
N SER A 219 10.83 -6.29 1.52
CA SER A 219 10.72 -6.88 2.86
C SER A 219 12.10 -7.30 3.43
N ASN A 220 13.06 -7.67 2.58
CA ASN A 220 14.44 -7.95 3.03
C ASN A 220 15.16 -6.72 3.60
N ASN A 221 14.73 -5.50 3.22
CA ASN A 221 15.27 -4.27 3.81
C ASN A 221 14.73 -3.99 5.21
N ILE A 222 13.58 -4.58 5.56
CA ILE A 222 12.92 -4.41 6.85
C ILE A 222 13.31 -5.53 7.81
N ILE A 223 13.25 -6.78 7.31
CA ILE A 223 13.62 -7.98 8.05
C ILE A 223 14.42 -8.90 7.14
N LYS A 224 15.38 -9.61 7.71
CA LYS A 224 16.13 -10.62 6.95
C LYS A 224 15.21 -11.83 6.69
N ARG A 225 14.79 -12.02 5.42
CA ARG A 225 13.95 -13.15 5.02
C ARG A 225 14.78 -14.43 4.94
N ASP A 226 14.32 -15.49 5.59
CA ASP A 226 14.95 -16.81 5.52
C ASP A 226 14.09 -17.78 4.72
N ILE A 227 14.56 -18.09 3.51
CA ILE A 227 13.93 -19.03 2.58
C ILE A 227 14.65 -20.39 2.55
N SER A 228 15.49 -20.70 3.54
CA SER A 228 16.17 -21.99 3.61
C SER A 228 15.19 -23.16 3.68
N VAL A 229 14.10 -22.98 4.41
CA VAL A 229 12.93 -23.86 4.44
C VAL A 229 11.71 -23.06 4.03
N CYS A 230 10.88 -23.62 3.16
CA CYS A 230 9.61 -23.03 2.77
C CYS A 230 8.48 -23.98 3.15
N PHE A 231 7.45 -23.43 3.77
CA PHE A 231 6.24 -24.16 4.10
C PHE A 231 5.19 -23.95 3.03
N TYR A 232 4.53 -24.99 2.64
CA TYR A 232 3.41 -24.95 1.71
C TYR A 232 2.15 -25.46 2.40
N ASP A 233 1.05 -24.75 2.23
CA ASP A 233 -0.27 -25.19 2.66
C ASP A 233 -1.33 -24.75 1.65
N CYS A 234 -2.37 -25.55 1.52
CA CYS A 234 -3.55 -25.24 0.73
C CYS A 234 -4.73 -24.91 1.63
N THR A 235 -5.51 -23.95 1.20
CA THR A 235 -6.84 -23.70 1.75
C THR A 235 -7.82 -23.55 0.61
N ASN A 236 -9.11 -23.68 0.90
CA ASN A 236 -10.14 -23.43 -0.09
C ASN A 236 -11.11 -22.36 0.36
N TYR A 237 -11.64 -21.62 -0.62
CA TYR A 237 -12.69 -20.63 -0.43
C TYR A 237 -13.92 -21.06 -1.17
N TYR A 238 -15.06 -21.12 -0.49
CA TYR A 238 -16.36 -21.43 -1.09
C TYR A 238 -17.05 -20.13 -1.54
N PHE A 239 -17.93 -20.32 -2.52
CA PHE A 239 -18.78 -19.26 -3.05
C PHE A 239 -20.24 -19.62 -2.81
N GLU A 240 -21.02 -18.70 -2.31
CA GLU A 240 -22.47 -18.90 -2.08
C GLU A 240 -23.24 -18.83 -3.40
N ILE A 241 -22.91 -19.77 -4.31
CA ILE A 241 -23.54 -19.99 -5.60
C ILE A 241 -23.95 -21.46 -5.71
N GLU A 242 -24.94 -21.75 -6.54
CA GLU A 242 -25.46 -23.12 -6.73
C GLU A 242 -24.84 -23.85 -7.92
N THR A 243 -24.26 -23.10 -8.85
CA THR A 243 -23.67 -23.63 -10.09
C THR A 243 -22.18 -23.34 -10.15
N GLU A 244 -21.44 -24.32 -10.66
CA GLU A 244 -20.03 -24.14 -10.93
C GLU A 244 -19.79 -23.36 -12.24
N ASP A 245 -18.55 -22.86 -12.43
CA ASP A 245 -18.14 -22.23 -13.68
C ASP A 245 -18.00 -23.29 -14.79
N ASP A 246 -18.44 -22.94 -16.00
CA ASP A 246 -18.22 -23.79 -17.18
C ASP A 246 -16.74 -23.81 -17.60
N ASP A 247 -16.30 -24.95 -18.14
CA ASP A 247 -15.03 -25.01 -18.83
C ASP A 247 -15.18 -24.36 -20.21
N TYR A 248 -14.14 -23.70 -20.68
CA TYR A 248 -14.16 -23.07 -22.00
C TYR A 248 -12.90 -23.41 -22.79
N VAL A 249 -13.02 -23.37 -24.11
CA VAL A 249 -11.89 -23.58 -25.01
C VAL A 249 -11.29 -22.20 -25.36
N ASP A 250 -10.00 -22.04 -25.10
CA ASP A 250 -9.27 -20.87 -25.53
C ASP A 250 -9.20 -20.83 -27.06
N GLU A 251 -9.72 -19.79 -27.67
CA GLU A 251 -9.81 -19.66 -29.14
C GLU A 251 -8.44 -19.54 -29.81
N VAL A 252 -7.40 -19.13 -29.08
CA VAL A 252 -6.05 -18.93 -29.62
C VAL A 252 -5.21 -20.21 -29.51
N THR A 253 -5.24 -20.85 -28.34
CA THR A 253 -4.43 -22.05 -28.06
C THR A 253 -5.14 -23.35 -28.40
N GLY A 254 -6.47 -23.36 -28.46
CA GLY A 254 -7.31 -24.56 -28.60
C GLY A 254 -7.34 -25.42 -27.35
N GLU A 255 -6.76 -25.00 -26.24
CA GLU A 255 -6.74 -25.71 -24.97
C GLU A 255 -8.06 -25.52 -24.21
N THR A 256 -8.51 -26.58 -23.52
CA THR A 256 -9.65 -26.48 -22.62
C THR A 256 -9.18 -25.90 -21.29
N ILE A 257 -9.67 -24.70 -20.95
CA ILE A 257 -9.43 -24.05 -19.68
C ILE A 257 -10.58 -24.38 -18.73
N LYS A 258 -10.23 -24.96 -17.59
CA LYS A 258 -11.20 -25.32 -16.56
C LYS A 258 -11.76 -24.07 -15.91
N GLY A 259 -13.05 -24.10 -15.58
CA GLY A 259 -13.68 -23.12 -14.71
C GLY A 259 -12.99 -23.09 -13.34
N MET A 260 -12.94 -21.94 -12.73
CA MET A 260 -12.24 -21.75 -11.45
C MET A 260 -13.10 -22.22 -10.26
N ARG A 261 -14.34 -21.79 -10.20
CA ARG A 261 -15.27 -22.15 -9.11
C ARG A 261 -15.92 -23.48 -9.43
N LYS A 262 -15.35 -24.55 -8.93
CA LYS A 262 -15.81 -25.94 -9.17
C LYS A 262 -16.18 -26.62 -7.87
N PHE A 263 -17.06 -27.62 -7.96
CA PHE A 263 -17.29 -28.53 -6.84
C PHE A 263 -16.03 -29.36 -6.60
N GLY A 264 -15.60 -29.42 -5.35
CA GLY A 264 -14.40 -30.10 -4.94
C GLY A 264 -14.44 -30.52 -3.47
N HIS A 265 -13.29 -30.92 -2.95
CA HIS A 265 -13.17 -31.36 -1.56
C HIS A 265 -13.09 -30.13 -0.63
N SER A 266 -14.26 -29.67 -0.16
CA SER A 266 -14.31 -28.56 0.79
C SER A 266 -13.82 -28.98 2.18
N LYS A 267 -12.81 -28.31 2.74
CA LYS A 267 -12.34 -28.55 4.11
C LYS A 267 -13.40 -28.24 5.16
N GLU A 268 -14.35 -27.36 4.84
CA GLU A 268 -15.50 -27.02 5.69
C GLU A 268 -16.74 -27.90 5.42
N HIS A 269 -16.62 -28.90 4.51
CA HIS A 269 -17.74 -29.76 4.10
C HIS A 269 -18.94 -29.00 3.55
N ARG A 270 -18.70 -27.89 2.87
CA ARG A 270 -19.73 -27.07 2.22
C ARG A 270 -20.11 -27.66 0.86
N PRO A 271 -21.41 -27.63 0.49
CA PRO A 271 -21.88 -28.12 -0.80
C PRO A 271 -21.68 -27.13 -1.94
N ASN A 272 -20.99 -26.04 -1.72
CA ASN A 272 -20.84 -24.94 -2.67
C ASN A 272 -19.56 -25.11 -3.52
N PRO A 273 -19.54 -24.55 -4.73
CA PRO A 273 -18.29 -24.45 -5.50
C PRO A 273 -17.19 -23.72 -4.76
N ILE A 274 -15.98 -24.20 -4.91
CA ILE A 274 -14.78 -23.68 -4.25
C ILE A 274 -13.71 -23.28 -5.26
N VAL A 275 -12.73 -22.52 -4.81
CA VAL A 275 -11.40 -22.39 -5.42
C VAL A 275 -10.36 -22.87 -4.43
N GLU A 276 -9.28 -23.47 -4.93
CA GLU A 276 -8.12 -23.83 -4.13
C GLU A 276 -7.09 -22.71 -4.14
N MET A 277 -6.55 -22.38 -2.96
CA MET A 277 -5.43 -21.44 -2.82
C MET A 277 -4.24 -22.15 -2.18
N GLY A 278 -3.15 -22.26 -2.92
CA GLY A 278 -1.87 -22.70 -2.39
C GLY A 278 -1.03 -21.50 -1.96
N LEU A 279 -0.43 -21.57 -0.77
CA LEU A 279 0.41 -20.53 -0.21
C LEU A 279 1.77 -21.08 0.18
N PHE A 280 2.84 -20.47 -0.32
CA PHE A 280 4.18 -20.66 0.20
C PHE A 280 4.55 -19.57 1.21
N MET A 281 5.17 -19.97 2.30
CA MET A 281 5.69 -19.10 3.35
C MET A 281 7.16 -19.42 3.61
N ASP A 282 7.91 -18.44 4.07
CA ASP A 282 9.29 -18.62 4.53
C ASP A 282 9.35 -19.25 5.94
N THR A 283 10.57 -19.37 6.48
CA THR A 283 10.83 -19.96 7.80
C THR A 283 10.10 -19.24 8.94
N ASP A 284 9.86 -17.93 8.79
CA ASP A 284 9.17 -17.11 9.77
C ASP A 284 7.64 -17.05 9.56
N GLY A 285 7.12 -17.81 8.58
CA GLY A 285 5.70 -17.83 8.24
C GLY A 285 5.22 -16.62 7.45
N ILE A 286 6.13 -15.87 6.85
CA ILE A 286 5.77 -14.72 6.02
C ILE A 286 5.53 -15.20 4.59
N PRO A 287 4.40 -14.81 3.95
CA PRO A 287 4.09 -15.21 2.59
C PRO A 287 5.20 -14.89 1.59
N LEU A 288 5.47 -15.85 0.71
CA LEU A 288 6.39 -15.72 -0.42
C LEU A 288 5.63 -15.58 -1.73
N SER A 289 4.66 -16.46 -1.95
CA SER A 289 3.80 -16.42 -3.13
C SER A 289 2.56 -17.29 -2.90
N MET A 290 1.54 -17.06 -3.72
CA MET A 290 0.34 -17.89 -3.72
C MET A 290 -0.06 -18.22 -5.15
N CYS A 291 -0.87 -19.26 -5.30
CA CYS A 291 -1.59 -19.57 -6.53
C CYS A 291 -3.06 -19.83 -6.20
N ILE A 292 -3.91 -19.60 -7.18
CA ILE A 292 -5.32 -19.95 -7.13
C ILE A 292 -5.56 -20.93 -8.28
N THR A 293 -6.18 -22.06 -8.00
CA THR A 293 -6.48 -23.10 -8.97
C THR A 293 -7.95 -23.49 -8.88
N SER A 294 -8.40 -24.26 -9.87
CA SER A 294 -9.78 -24.76 -9.90
C SER A 294 -10.10 -25.58 -8.65
N GLY A 295 -11.30 -25.40 -8.12
CA GLY A 295 -11.77 -26.17 -6.96
C GLY A 295 -11.86 -27.67 -7.19
N SER A 296 -11.79 -28.14 -8.43
CA SER A 296 -11.72 -29.57 -8.78
C SER A 296 -10.29 -30.10 -8.91
N ASP A 297 -9.27 -29.24 -8.74
CA ASP A 297 -7.88 -29.68 -8.86
C ASP A 297 -7.42 -30.39 -7.59
N ASN A 298 -6.42 -31.26 -7.74
CA ASN A 298 -5.83 -31.93 -6.59
C ASN A 298 -4.81 -31.01 -5.91
N GLU A 299 -4.95 -30.79 -4.61
CA GLU A 299 -4.04 -29.97 -3.81
C GLU A 299 -2.55 -30.29 -4.04
N GLN A 300 -2.22 -31.58 -4.21
CA GLN A 300 -0.83 -32.02 -4.43
C GLN A 300 -0.28 -31.57 -5.78
N THR A 301 -1.12 -31.41 -6.79
CA THR A 301 -0.68 -31.00 -8.13
C THR A 301 -0.46 -29.48 -8.22
N THR A 302 -1.05 -28.69 -7.33
CA THR A 302 -0.90 -27.23 -7.30
C THR A 302 0.48 -26.78 -6.80
N VAL A 303 1.18 -27.61 -6.03
CA VAL A 303 2.54 -27.35 -5.54
C VAL A 303 3.54 -27.19 -6.69
N ILE A 304 3.49 -28.06 -7.70
CA ILE A 304 4.53 -28.16 -8.74
C ILE A 304 4.69 -26.87 -9.56
N PRO A 305 3.62 -26.26 -10.10
CA PRO A 305 3.74 -25.00 -10.84
C PRO A 305 4.28 -23.88 -9.97
N LEU A 306 3.82 -23.82 -8.72
CA LEU A 306 4.21 -22.77 -7.78
C LEU A 306 5.67 -22.93 -7.32
N GLU A 307 6.13 -24.16 -7.08
CA GLU A 307 7.55 -24.46 -6.78
C GLU A 307 8.46 -24.02 -7.92
N LYS A 308 8.09 -24.35 -9.17
CA LYS A 308 8.85 -23.94 -10.35
C LYS A 308 8.93 -22.42 -10.46
N LYS A 309 7.82 -21.73 -10.24
CA LYS A 309 7.73 -20.27 -10.22
C LYS A 309 8.64 -19.65 -9.16
N LEU A 310 8.57 -20.14 -7.92
CA LEU A 310 9.42 -19.68 -6.82
C LEU A 310 10.90 -19.94 -7.07
N SER A 311 11.25 -21.07 -7.68
CA SER A 311 12.62 -21.40 -8.05
C SER A 311 13.19 -20.37 -9.03
N GLN A 312 12.38 -19.88 -9.96
CA GLN A 312 12.76 -18.85 -10.92
C GLN A 312 12.85 -17.47 -10.26
N MET A 313 11.84 -17.09 -9.46
CA MET A 313 11.77 -15.76 -8.83
C MET A 313 12.88 -15.54 -7.78
N PHE A 314 13.15 -16.55 -6.95
CA PHE A 314 14.07 -16.41 -5.83
C PHE A 314 15.40 -17.15 -6.03
N GLN A 315 15.67 -17.63 -7.25
CA GLN A 315 16.89 -18.37 -7.63
C GLN A 315 17.20 -19.55 -6.68
N LYS A 316 16.15 -20.14 -6.08
CA LYS A 316 16.27 -21.26 -5.16
C LYS A 316 16.40 -22.56 -5.94
N LYS A 317 17.45 -23.34 -5.66
CA LYS A 317 17.75 -24.57 -6.40
C LYS A 317 17.02 -25.81 -5.89
N LYS A 318 16.45 -25.76 -4.68
CA LYS A 318 15.83 -26.95 -4.07
C LYS A 318 14.81 -26.56 -2.98
N PHE A 319 13.63 -27.15 -3.07
CA PHE A 319 12.63 -27.18 -1.98
C PHE A 319 12.72 -28.57 -1.32
N ILE A 320 12.43 -28.62 -0.04
CA ILE A 320 12.44 -29.86 0.75
C ILE A 320 11.02 -30.13 1.18
#